data_ea7703edd05e2936008f2d398843fdaa
#
_entry.id   ea7703edd05e2936008f2d398843fdaa
#
_cell.length_a   1.000
_cell.length_b   1.000
_cell.length_c   1.000
_cell.angle_alpha   90.00
_cell.angle_beta   90.00
_cell.angle_gamma   90.00
#
_symmetry.space_group_name_H-M   'P 1'
#
loop_
_entity.id
_entity.type
_entity.pdbx_description
1 polymer ?
#
loop_
_entity_poly.entity_id
_entity_poly.type
_entity_poly.pdbx_seq_one_letter_code
_entity_poly.pdbx_strand_id
1 'polypeptide(L)'
;CIKRNSINSQISVVTSPKNQEFVQKNKFVDKIYVLKSNKFIDKIKLFFELKKETYDAIVVSDKKNRSIIISLFLIAKKKIFNTSKIFQNRVLKIFFEFVFLDNEKNEDLSIQKILKKNCESLSFDLNKDDFIFFSKNQFKDQFEFDKNLKIDNSNYIVLHYDEKWELDKYSKLFRKATNLSDIKTTKENFVKLLFKLSEKLSMKIIITTGYIDTKIIGELKLIATKIENSLYELNFTNKGFYMITNQNFFSLSHLISKSNLFISCHGAFTHIASNYNVKILDIIEESKKTHYSKITSHMENYNPLFRKDSTLLFEEIVNRS
;
A
#
# COMPACT_ATOMS: atom_id res chain seq x y z
N CYS A 1 -2.24 14.34 13.40
CA CYS A 1 -2.45 14.15 14.86
C CYS A 1 -1.27 14.72 15.67
N ILE A 2 -0.05 14.08 15.69
CA ILE A 2 1.07 14.48 16.57
C ILE A 2 1.39 15.98 16.42
N LYS A 3 1.69 16.44 15.21
CA LYS A 3 2.04 17.87 14.96
C LYS A 3 0.89 18.84 15.29
N ARG A 4 -0.36 18.41 15.22
CA ARG A 4 -1.52 19.24 15.61
C ARG A 4 -1.63 19.39 17.13
N ASN A 5 -1.41 18.29 17.85
CA ASN A 5 -1.47 18.30 19.32
C ASN A 5 -0.19 18.85 19.98
N SER A 6 0.93 18.83 19.25
CA SER A 6 2.21 19.33 19.73
C SER A 6 3.01 19.92 18.58
N ILE A 7 2.89 21.24 18.36
CA ILE A 7 3.47 21.96 17.23
C ILE A 7 5.01 21.80 17.19
N ASN A 8 5.65 21.83 18.34
CA ASN A 8 7.11 21.73 18.47
C ASN A 8 7.61 20.29 18.54
N SER A 9 6.75 19.28 18.35
CA SER A 9 7.18 17.89 18.38
C SER A 9 8.13 17.58 17.21
N GLN A 10 9.16 16.82 17.48
CA GLN A 10 10.04 16.23 16.45
C GLN A 10 9.64 14.77 16.22
N ILE A 11 9.32 14.43 14.98
CA ILE A 11 8.91 13.09 14.58
C ILE A 11 10.07 12.41 13.86
N SER A 12 10.61 11.36 14.48
CA SER A 12 11.62 10.50 13.91
C SER A 12 10.98 9.16 13.47
N VAL A 13 11.29 8.71 12.27
CA VAL A 13 10.76 7.45 11.72
C VAL A 13 11.89 6.50 11.36
N VAL A 14 11.79 5.27 11.85
CA VAL A 14 12.65 4.16 11.40
C VAL A 14 11.96 3.43 10.26
N THR A 15 12.63 3.33 9.12
CA THR A 15 12.05 2.72 7.91
C THR A 15 13.01 1.74 7.22
N SER A 16 12.51 1.01 6.24
CA SER A 16 13.32 0.22 5.32
C SER A 16 13.66 1.02 4.06
N PRO A 17 14.69 0.64 3.27
CA PRO A 17 14.99 1.30 2.00
C PRO A 17 13.79 1.35 1.05
N LYS A 18 12.97 0.29 1.02
CA LYS A 18 11.77 0.22 0.19
C LYS A 18 10.75 1.33 0.47
N ASN A 19 10.65 1.78 1.73
CA ASN A 19 9.67 2.78 2.15
C ASN A 19 10.31 4.15 2.40
N GLN A 20 11.63 4.27 2.23
CA GLN A 20 12.37 5.50 2.53
C GLN A 20 11.84 6.70 1.75
N GLU A 21 11.69 6.56 0.45
CA GLU A 21 11.19 7.63 -0.42
C GLU A 21 9.82 8.15 0.04
N PHE A 22 8.92 7.22 0.39
CA PHE A 22 7.60 7.54 0.90
C PHE A 22 7.66 8.38 2.19
N VAL A 23 8.53 7.97 3.12
CA VAL A 23 8.68 8.66 4.42
C VAL A 23 9.36 10.02 4.23
N GLN A 24 10.35 10.13 3.34
CA GLN A 24 11.07 11.38 3.07
C GLN A 24 10.17 12.50 2.55
N LYS A 25 9.17 12.16 1.76
CA LYS A 25 8.23 13.16 1.21
C LYS A 25 7.09 13.51 2.16
N ASN A 26 7.02 12.88 3.32
CA ASN A 26 6.04 13.23 4.32
C ASN A 26 6.50 14.45 5.13
N LYS A 27 5.86 15.61 4.88
CA LYS A 27 6.18 16.90 5.54
C LYS A 27 6.10 16.91 7.06
N PHE A 28 5.49 15.88 7.65
CA PHE A 28 5.37 15.78 9.10
C PHE A 28 6.49 14.97 9.75
N VAL A 29 7.40 14.38 8.96
CA VAL A 29 8.54 13.63 9.46
C VAL A 29 9.77 14.51 9.43
N ASP A 30 10.38 14.72 10.59
CA ASP A 30 11.53 15.60 10.75
C ASP A 30 12.84 14.83 10.58
N LYS A 31 12.89 13.57 10.98
CA LYS A 31 14.11 12.75 10.90
C LYS A 31 13.82 11.31 10.48
N ILE A 32 14.68 10.77 9.63
CA ILE A 32 14.51 9.43 9.08
C ILE A 32 15.75 8.59 9.34
N TYR A 33 15.54 7.43 9.91
CA TYR A 33 16.55 6.40 10.09
C TYR A 33 16.23 5.21 9.20
N VAL A 34 17.22 4.75 8.42
CA VAL A 34 17.01 3.67 7.46
C VAL A 34 17.73 2.40 7.93
N LEU A 35 16.96 1.36 8.23
CA LEU A 35 17.51 0.03 8.42
C LEU A 35 17.85 -0.59 7.06
N LYS A 36 19.12 -0.45 6.63
CA LYS A 36 19.59 -0.82 5.29
C LYS A 36 19.35 -2.29 4.95
N SER A 37 19.56 -3.19 5.91
CA SER A 37 19.32 -4.63 5.71
C SER A 37 18.97 -5.34 7.02
N ASN A 38 18.67 -6.65 6.91
CA ASN A 38 18.44 -7.49 8.10
C ASN A 38 19.75 -8.00 8.76
N LYS A 39 20.93 -7.63 8.26
CA LYS A 39 22.21 -8.02 8.84
C LYS A 39 22.39 -7.45 10.24
N PHE A 40 23.06 -8.18 11.08
CA PHE A 40 23.29 -7.80 12.49
C PHE A 40 24.02 -6.45 12.63
N ILE A 41 25.03 -6.23 11.80
CA ILE A 41 25.81 -4.98 11.77
C ILE A 41 24.91 -3.75 11.47
N ASP A 42 23.98 -3.86 10.52
CA ASP A 42 23.09 -2.74 10.19
C ASP A 42 22.12 -2.42 11.34
N LYS A 43 21.71 -3.43 12.10
CA LYS A 43 20.89 -3.24 13.30
C LYS A 43 21.66 -2.55 14.41
N ILE A 44 22.94 -2.93 14.62
CA ILE A 44 23.83 -2.29 15.60
C ILE A 44 24.07 -0.83 15.21
N LYS A 45 24.41 -0.55 13.95
CA LYS A 45 24.58 0.82 13.46
C LYS A 45 23.35 1.67 13.73
N LEU A 46 22.16 1.16 13.33
CA LEU A 46 20.89 1.83 13.58
C LEU A 46 20.66 2.09 15.08
N PHE A 47 20.96 1.12 15.91
CA PHE A 47 20.82 1.26 17.38
C PHE A 47 21.70 2.39 17.91
N PHE A 48 22.97 2.47 17.52
CA PHE A 48 23.87 3.56 17.97
C PHE A 48 23.45 4.94 17.42
N GLU A 49 22.88 4.99 16.22
CA GLU A 49 22.31 6.23 15.69
C GLU A 49 21.11 6.70 16.54
N LEU A 50 20.17 5.78 16.84
CA LEU A 50 18.99 6.08 17.65
C LEU A 50 19.33 6.43 19.09
N LYS A 51 20.36 5.80 19.67
CA LYS A 51 20.78 6.01 21.08
C LYS A 51 21.38 7.39 21.34
N LYS A 52 21.73 8.13 20.29
CA LYS A 52 22.25 9.52 20.44
C LYS A 52 21.19 10.50 20.90
N GLU A 53 19.92 10.10 20.88
CA GLU A 53 18.79 10.94 21.22
C GLU A 53 17.99 10.37 22.38
N THR A 54 17.26 11.24 23.05
CA THR A 54 16.25 10.91 24.04
C THR A 54 14.87 11.16 23.47
N TYR A 55 13.91 10.31 23.80
CA TYR A 55 12.57 10.37 23.24
C TYR A 55 11.52 10.59 24.32
N ASP A 56 10.50 11.38 24.05
CA ASP A 56 9.33 11.44 24.91
C ASP A 56 8.49 10.17 24.74
N ALA A 57 8.37 9.69 23.49
CA ALA A 57 7.64 8.46 23.22
C ALA A 57 8.27 7.65 22.07
N ILE A 58 8.23 6.34 22.18
CA ILE A 58 8.57 5.38 21.13
C ILE A 58 7.35 4.51 20.85
N VAL A 59 6.90 4.49 19.59
CA VAL A 59 5.80 3.63 19.12
C VAL A 59 6.36 2.53 18.23
N VAL A 60 6.27 1.29 18.66
CA VAL A 60 6.68 0.11 17.89
C VAL A 60 5.46 -0.46 17.18
N SER A 61 5.31 -0.13 15.91
CA SER A 61 4.15 -0.54 15.10
C SER A 61 4.32 -1.92 14.45
N ASP A 62 5.56 -2.37 14.24
CA ASP A 62 5.81 -3.70 13.69
C ASP A 62 5.90 -4.76 14.82
N LYS A 63 5.53 -6.00 14.48
CA LYS A 63 5.53 -7.13 15.42
C LYS A 63 6.88 -7.88 15.45
N LYS A 64 7.97 -7.20 15.04
CA LYS A 64 9.28 -7.87 14.88
C LYS A 64 10.11 -7.78 16.15
N ASN A 65 10.61 -8.91 16.62
CA ASN A 65 11.44 -8.96 17.82
C ASN A 65 12.61 -7.98 17.81
N ARG A 66 13.20 -7.72 16.63
CA ARG A 66 14.30 -6.76 16.49
C ARG A 66 13.92 -5.34 16.89
N SER A 67 12.72 -4.90 16.51
CA SER A 67 12.22 -3.55 16.82
C SER A 67 11.97 -3.41 18.32
N ILE A 68 11.45 -4.45 18.93
CA ILE A 68 11.25 -4.52 20.39
C ILE A 68 12.61 -4.44 21.11
N ILE A 69 13.57 -5.28 20.72
CA ILE A 69 14.89 -5.33 21.35
C ILE A 69 15.59 -3.97 21.25
N ILE A 70 15.62 -3.35 20.07
CA ILE A 70 16.20 -2.02 19.91
C ILE A 70 15.51 -1.02 20.82
N SER A 71 14.17 -1.02 20.86
CA SER A 71 13.39 -0.07 21.68
C SER A 71 13.58 -0.25 23.18
N LEU A 72 13.88 -1.46 23.66
CA LEU A 72 14.18 -1.71 25.09
C LEU A 72 15.36 -0.89 25.58
N PHE A 73 16.40 -0.78 24.76
CA PHE A 73 17.66 -0.12 25.13
C PHE A 73 17.72 1.37 24.78
N LEU A 74 16.68 1.94 24.17
CA LEU A 74 16.58 3.39 23.93
C LEU A 74 15.99 4.08 25.15
N ILE A 75 16.37 5.34 25.36
CA ILE A 75 15.84 6.17 26.45
C ILE A 75 14.56 6.84 25.98
N ALA A 76 13.44 6.54 26.63
CA ALA A 76 12.15 7.18 26.35
C ALA A 76 11.29 7.21 27.61
N LYS A 77 10.50 8.28 27.78
CA LYS A 77 9.52 8.41 28.88
C LYS A 77 8.40 7.39 28.73
N LYS A 78 7.98 7.13 27.48
CA LYS A 78 6.91 6.20 27.16
C LYS A 78 7.28 5.30 25.98
N LYS A 79 6.97 4.01 26.08
CA LYS A 79 7.20 3.03 25.00
C LYS A 79 5.91 2.25 24.75
N ILE A 80 5.37 2.37 23.55
CA ILE A 80 4.09 1.76 23.13
C ILE A 80 4.39 0.63 22.15
N PHE A 81 3.84 -0.54 22.42
CA PHE A 81 3.99 -1.72 21.56
C PHE A 81 2.65 -2.25 21.08
N ASN A 82 2.47 -2.26 19.74
CA ASN A 82 1.29 -2.81 19.12
C ASN A 82 1.41 -4.32 18.94
N THR A 83 0.52 -5.07 19.58
CA THR A 83 0.52 -6.55 19.52
C THR A 83 -0.86 -7.12 19.28
N SER A 84 -0.95 -8.20 18.51
CA SER A 84 -2.16 -8.99 18.34
C SER A 84 -2.25 -10.18 19.29
N LYS A 85 -1.19 -10.48 20.04
CA LYS A 85 -1.16 -11.57 21.03
C LYS A 85 -0.95 -10.96 22.39
N ILE A 86 -1.62 -11.49 23.39
CA ILE A 86 -1.32 -11.21 24.79
C ILE A 86 0.11 -11.69 25.02
N PHE A 87 1.05 -10.79 24.90
CA PHE A 87 2.42 -11.05 25.30
C PHE A 87 2.39 -11.15 26.82
N GLN A 88 2.22 -12.37 27.34
CA GLN A 88 2.16 -12.64 28.78
C GLN A 88 3.53 -12.48 29.47
N ASN A 89 4.53 -11.98 28.75
CA ASN A 89 5.84 -11.76 29.33
C ASN A 89 5.79 -10.57 30.30
N ARG A 90 5.70 -10.90 31.60
CA ARG A 90 5.64 -9.90 32.68
C ARG A 90 6.80 -8.92 32.64
N VAL A 91 7.99 -9.36 32.17
CA VAL A 91 9.19 -8.51 32.05
C VAL A 91 8.99 -7.39 31.04
N LEU A 92 8.39 -7.67 29.88
CA LEU A 92 8.16 -6.64 28.88
C LEU A 92 7.14 -5.58 29.33
N LYS A 93 6.21 -5.95 30.20
CA LYS A 93 5.21 -4.99 30.76
C LYS A 93 5.85 -3.90 31.63
N ILE A 94 7.06 -4.12 32.13
CA ILE A 94 7.80 -3.10 32.87
C ILE A 94 8.29 -1.99 31.94
N PHE A 95 8.60 -2.32 30.69
CA PHE A 95 9.23 -1.40 29.75
C PHE A 95 8.26 -0.82 28.72
N PHE A 96 7.11 -1.48 28.49
CA PHE A 96 6.19 -1.10 27.44
C PHE A 96 4.76 -0.96 27.94
N GLU A 97 4.08 0.06 27.46
CA GLU A 97 2.63 0.10 27.41
C GLU A 97 2.15 -0.70 26.20
N PHE A 98 1.36 -1.75 26.45
CA PHE A 98 0.85 -2.59 25.38
C PHE A 98 -0.49 -2.05 24.86
N VAL A 99 -0.53 -1.70 23.58
CA VAL A 99 -1.77 -1.50 22.84
C VAL A 99 -2.16 -2.85 22.23
N PHE A 100 -3.11 -3.52 22.88
CA PHE A 100 -3.60 -4.80 22.42
C PHE A 100 -4.44 -4.64 21.15
N LEU A 101 -4.07 -5.35 20.09
CA LEU A 101 -4.76 -5.37 18.82
C LEU A 101 -5.77 -6.52 18.71
N ASP A 102 -5.74 -7.48 19.62
CA ASP A 102 -6.72 -8.56 19.75
C ASP A 102 -7.58 -8.30 20.98
N ASN A 103 -8.87 -8.28 20.79
CA ASN A 103 -9.80 -8.48 21.87
C ASN A 103 -10.17 -9.96 21.94
N GLU A 104 -10.16 -10.52 23.11
CA GLU A 104 -10.71 -11.85 23.41
C GLU A 104 -12.20 -11.96 23.04
N LYS A 105 -12.85 -10.83 22.71
CA LYS A 105 -14.25 -10.71 22.34
C LYS A 105 -14.41 -10.11 20.94
N ASN A 106 -14.00 -10.82 19.88
CA ASN A 106 -14.41 -10.58 18.47
C ASN A 106 -14.55 -9.12 17.98
N GLU A 107 -13.96 -8.14 18.63
CA GLU A 107 -13.97 -6.77 18.13
C GLU A 107 -12.93 -6.58 17.02
N ASP A 108 -13.42 -6.19 15.87
CA ASP A 108 -12.62 -5.87 14.71
C ASP A 108 -11.73 -4.64 14.96
N LEU A 109 -10.44 -4.87 15.15
CA LEU A 109 -9.49 -3.78 15.24
C LEU A 109 -9.08 -3.32 13.85
N SER A 110 -9.81 -2.35 13.34
CA SER A 110 -9.41 -1.62 12.13
C SER A 110 -8.12 -0.81 12.38
N ILE A 111 -7.42 -0.47 11.30
CA ILE A 111 -6.22 0.41 11.38
C ILE A 111 -6.56 1.70 12.12
N GLN A 112 -7.75 2.26 11.92
CA GLN A 112 -8.22 3.45 12.62
C GLN A 112 -8.28 3.27 14.13
N LYS A 113 -8.82 2.13 14.61
CA LYS A 113 -8.87 1.83 16.05
C LYS A 113 -7.47 1.67 16.64
N ILE A 114 -6.52 1.09 15.90
CA ILE A 114 -5.12 0.97 16.33
C ILE A 114 -4.49 2.36 16.48
N LEU A 115 -4.65 3.21 15.48
CA LEU A 115 -4.14 4.60 15.52
C LEU A 115 -4.78 5.38 16.65
N LYS A 116 -6.10 5.24 16.85
CA LYS A 116 -6.82 5.86 17.96
C LYS A 116 -6.24 5.45 19.30
N LYS A 117 -6.06 4.15 19.56
CA LYS A 117 -5.46 3.65 20.81
C LYS A 117 -4.03 4.16 21.01
N ASN A 118 -3.20 4.23 19.96
CA ASN A 118 -1.86 4.80 20.07
C ASN A 118 -1.89 6.29 20.45
N CYS A 119 -2.83 7.06 19.89
CA CYS A 119 -2.97 8.47 20.19
C CYS A 119 -3.53 8.69 21.60
N GLU A 120 -4.53 7.92 22.02
CA GLU A 120 -5.03 7.90 23.40
C GLU A 120 -3.90 7.60 24.40
N SER A 121 -3.07 6.60 24.10
CA SER A 121 -1.87 6.30 24.90
C SER A 121 -0.88 7.45 24.94
N LEU A 122 -0.83 8.30 23.93
CA LEU A 122 0.01 9.50 23.90
C LEU A 122 -0.70 10.74 24.46
N SER A 123 -1.94 10.60 24.93
CA SER A 123 -2.81 11.71 25.36
C SER A 123 -3.07 12.74 24.24
N PHE A 124 -3.21 12.25 23.00
CA PHE A 124 -3.52 13.07 21.84
C PHE A 124 -4.93 12.85 21.34
N ASP A 125 -5.62 13.93 21.01
CA ASP A 125 -6.94 13.87 20.39
C ASP A 125 -6.82 13.60 18.89
N LEU A 126 -7.66 12.68 18.39
CA LEU A 126 -7.81 12.36 16.98
C LEU A 126 -9.06 13.00 16.39
N ASN A 127 -8.95 13.55 15.20
CA ASN A 127 -10.09 13.94 14.38
C ASN A 127 -10.09 13.17 13.05
N LYS A 128 -11.15 13.36 12.24
CA LYS A 128 -11.28 12.67 10.95
C LYS A 128 -10.13 12.97 9.98
N ASP A 129 -9.60 14.19 10.01
CA ASP A 129 -8.54 14.64 9.10
C ASP A 129 -7.19 13.98 9.42
N ASP A 130 -6.99 13.48 10.64
CA ASP A 130 -5.77 12.76 11.03
C ASP A 130 -5.60 11.40 10.31
N PHE A 131 -6.66 10.89 9.68
CA PHE A 131 -6.62 9.67 8.87
C PHE A 131 -6.33 9.91 7.38
N ILE A 132 -6.23 11.17 6.97
CA ILE A 132 -5.89 11.55 5.60
C ILE A 132 -4.36 11.54 5.47
N PHE A 133 -3.81 10.49 4.86
CA PHE A 133 -2.36 10.33 4.71
C PHE A 133 -1.74 11.30 3.71
N PHE A 134 -2.53 11.76 2.70
CA PHE A 134 -2.06 12.67 1.66
C PHE A 134 -3.12 13.70 1.31
N SER A 135 -2.78 14.97 1.29
CA SER A 135 -3.66 15.96 0.68
C SER A 135 -3.58 15.88 -0.85
N LYS A 136 -4.70 16.07 -1.54
CA LYS A 136 -4.76 16.09 -3.01
C LYS A 136 -3.72 17.04 -3.64
N ASN A 137 -3.28 18.05 -2.90
CA ASN A 137 -2.33 19.06 -3.35
C ASN A 137 -0.86 18.70 -3.07
N GLN A 138 -0.58 17.67 -2.28
CA GLN A 138 0.80 17.35 -1.84
C GLN A 138 1.69 16.86 -2.98
N PHE A 139 1.10 16.46 -4.11
CA PHE A 139 1.79 15.87 -5.26
C PHE A 139 1.65 16.67 -6.56
N LYS A 140 1.00 17.85 -6.55
CA LYS A 140 0.74 18.63 -7.77
C LYS A 140 2.01 19.03 -8.52
N ASP A 141 3.10 19.28 -7.82
CA ASP A 141 4.29 19.91 -8.40
C ASP A 141 5.37 18.91 -8.88
N GLN A 142 5.08 17.60 -8.88
CA GLN A 142 6.13 16.60 -9.10
C GLN A 142 5.98 15.80 -10.41
N PHE A 143 5.05 16.15 -11.31
CA PHE A 143 4.74 15.29 -12.44
C PHE A 143 4.81 15.97 -13.80
N GLU A 144 5.88 15.66 -14.55
CA GLU A 144 5.96 15.90 -16.00
C GLU A 144 5.13 14.89 -16.82
N PHE A 145 4.60 13.85 -16.20
CA PHE A 145 3.92 12.74 -16.87
C PHE A 145 2.63 13.15 -17.63
N ASP A 146 1.92 14.15 -17.13
CA ASP A 146 0.64 14.58 -17.72
C ASP A 146 0.79 15.18 -19.14
N LYS A 147 1.98 15.69 -19.48
CA LYS A 147 2.21 16.34 -20.78
C LYS A 147 2.32 15.36 -21.94
N ASN A 148 2.87 14.19 -21.68
CA ASN A 148 3.18 13.19 -22.71
C ASN A 148 2.06 12.18 -22.93
N LEU A 149 1.23 11.92 -21.91
CA LEU A 149 0.17 10.91 -22.01
C LEU A 149 -1.03 11.34 -22.86
N LYS A 150 -1.14 12.63 -23.30
CA LYS A 150 -2.36 13.17 -23.93
C LYS A 150 -3.64 12.68 -23.22
N ILE A 151 -3.54 12.45 -21.92
CA ILE A 151 -4.66 12.10 -21.07
C ILE A 151 -5.32 13.43 -20.76
N ASP A 152 -6.22 13.85 -21.62
CA ASP A 152 -7.11 14.97 -21.32
C ASP A 152 -7.79 14.67 -20.00
N ASN A 153 -7.62 15.60 -19.07
CA ASN A 153 -8.08 15.59 -17.70
C ASN A 153 -9.18 14.57 -17.41
N SER A 154 -8.80 13.47 -16.75
CA SER A 154 -9.68 12.68 -15.88
C SER A 154 -10.65 11.65 -16.46
N ASN A 155 -10.52 11.15 -17.67
CA ASN A 155 -11.43 10.10 -18.13
C ASN A 155 -10.69 8.78 -18.42
N TYR A 156 -10.12 8.18 -17.36
CA TYR A 156 -9.41 6.91 -17.48
C TYR A 156 -9.57 6.05 -16.23
N ILE A 157 -9.33 4.77 -16.42
CA ILE A 157 -9.20 3.80 -15.34
C ILE A 157 -7.74 3.36 -15.20
N VAL A 158 -7.32 3.00 -13.98
CA VAL A 158 -6.02 2.40 -13.71
C VAL A 158 -6.21 0.94 -13.34
N LEU A 159 -5.59 0.05 -14.13
CA LEU A 159 -5.49 -1.37 -13.82
C LEU A 159 -4.05 -1.67 -13.40
N HIS A 160 -3.83 -1.94 -12.12
CA HIS A 160 -2.52 -2.27 -11.58
C HIS A 160 -2.27 -3.77 -11.66
N TYR A 161 -1.43 -4.18 -12.61
CA TYR A 161 -1.09 -5.56 -12.85
C TYR A 161 0.29 -5.89 -12.27
N ASP A 162 0.30 -6.45 -11.09
CA ASP A 162 1.50 -6.87 -10.38
C ASP A 162 1.64 -8.41 -10.35
N GLU A 163 2.70 -8.89 -9.73
CA GLU A 163 2.98 -10.32 -9.60
C GLU A 163 1.86 -11.14 -8.95
N LYS A 164 0.94 -10.49 -8.24
CA LYS A 164 -0.18 -11.17 -7.58
C LYS A 164 -1.26 -11.67 -8.54
N TRP A 165 -1.26 -11.21 -9.77
CA TRP A 165 -2.12 -11.73 -10.83
C TRP A 165 -1.59 -13.05 -11.40
N GLU A 166 -0.25 -13.29 -11.32
CA GLU A 166 0.45 -14.46 -11.83
C GLU A 166 1.12 -15.26 -10.70
N LEU A 167 0.34 -15.93 -9.91
CA LEU A 167 0.67 -16.41 -8.56
C LEU A 167 1.74 -17.48 -8.38
N ASP A 168 2.06 -18.25 -9.42
CA ASP A 168 3.05 -19.33 -9.30
C ASP A 168 4.43 -18.85 -8.85
N LYS A 169 4.80 -17.60 -9.13
CA LYS A 169 6.05 -17.00 -8.65
C LYS A 169 5.97 -16.55 -7.18
N TYR A 170 4.81 -16.10 -6.72
CA TYR A 170 4.61 -15.62 -5.37
C TYR A 170 4.61 -16.76 -4.35
N SER A 171 4.03 -17.91 -4.71
CA SER A 171 3.98 -19.10 -3.87
C SER A 171 5.37 -19.69 -3.56
N LYS A 172 6.33 -19.58 -4.50
CA LYS A 172 7.72 -20.04 -4.31
C LYS A 172 8.54 -19.16 -3.37
N LEU A 173 8.28 -17.85 -3.33
CA LEU A 173 8.99 -16.89 -2.47
C LEU A 173 8.53 -16.94 -1.02
N PHE A 174 7.27 -17.22 -0.76
CA PHE A 174 6.67 -17.20 0.58
C PHE A 174 6.32 -18.57 1.11
N ARG A 175 7.09 -19.60 0.92
CA ARG A 175 7.05 -20.99 1.46
C ARG A 175 5.80 -21.46 2.25
N LYS A 176 4.72 -20.67 2.35
CA LYS A 176 3.46 -20.92 3.05
C LYS A 176 2.23 -20.47 2.30
N ALA A 177 2.33 -20.18 1.04
CA ALA A 177 1.17 -19.87 0.23
C ALA A 177 0.46 -21.15 -0.15
N THR A 178 -0.32 -21.66 0.75
CA THR A 178 -1.38 -22.58 0.43
C THR A 178 -2.36 -21.85 -0.49
N ASN A 179 -2.54 -22.36 -1.70
CA ASN A 179 -3.62 -21.98 -2.63
C ASN A 179 -3.80 -20.47 -2.88
N LEU A 180 -2.71 -19.78 -3.20
CA LEU A 180 -2.84 -18.50 -3.88
C LEU A 180 -3.33 -18.81 -5.28
N SER A 181 -4.50 -18.60 -5.47
CA SER A 181 -5.48 -18.55 -6.43
C SER A 181 -5.19 -18.77 -7.87
N ASP A 182 -5.95 -19.07 -8.31
CA ASP A 182 -6.68 -19.55 -9.44
C ASP A 182 -6.97 -18.51 -10.55
N ILE A 183 -6.32 -17.33 -10.54
CA ILE A 183 -6.58 -16.34 -11.59
C ILE A 183 -6.13 -16.87 -12.96
N LYS A 184 -5.04 -17.62 -13.06
CA LYS A 184 -4.54 -18.25 -14.29
C LYS A 184 -4.69 -17.38 -15.55
N THR A 185 -4.28 -16.13 -15.45
CA THR A 185 -4.42 -15.15 -16.53
C THR A 185 -3.60 -15.58 -17.75
N THR A 186 -4.21 -15.54 -18.94
CA THR A 186 -3.51 -15.60 -20.22
C THR A 186 -3.53 -14.23 -20.88
N LYS A 187 -2.60 -13.99 -21.83
CA LYS A 187 -2.58 -12.74 -22.60
C LYS A 187 -3.93 -12.49 -23.29
N GLU A 188 -4.48 -13.52 -23.92
CA GLU A 188 -5.73 -13.44 -24.67
C GLU A 188 -6.90 -13.04 -23.76
N ASN A 189 -7.01 -13.68 -22.58
CA ASN A 189 -8.07 -13.35 -21.62
C ASN A 189 -7.89 -11.95 -21.06
N PHE A 190 -6.66 -11.54 -20.78
CA PHE A 190 -6.37 -10.19 -20.30
C PHE A 190 -6.70 -9.11 -21.32
N VAL A 191 -6.32 -9.33 -22.58
CA VAL A 191 -6.68 -8.43 -23.68
C VAL A 191 -8.20 -8.34 -23.85
N LYS A 192 -8.93 -9.46 -23.77
CA LYS A 192 -10.41 -9.46 -23.79
C LYS A 192 -11.01 -8.64 -22.64
N LEU A 193 -10.42 -8.72 -21.43
CA LEU A 193 -10.83 -7.87 -20.31
C LEU A 193 -10.69 -6.38 -20.64
N LEU A 194 -9.54 -5.98 -21.20
CA LEU A 194 -9.29 -4.57 -21.57
C LEU A 194 -10.33 -4.07 -22.57
N PHE A 195 -10.67 -4.87 -23.59
CA PHE A 195 -11.70 -4.52 -24.56
C PHE A 195 -13.07 -4.34 -23.91
N LYS A 196 -13.52 -5.34 -23.14
CA LYS A 196 -14.83 -5.28 -22.46
C LYS A 196 -14.94 -4.08 -21.52
N LEU A 197 -13.88 -3.77 -20.76
CA LEU A 197 -13.83 -2.58 -19.91
C LEU A 197 -13.92 -1.28 -20.71
N SER A 198 -13.13 -1.18 -21.79
CA SER A 198 -13.14 0.00 -22.66
C SER A 198 -14.48 0.21 -23.34
N GLU A 199 -15.15 -0.86 -23.78
CA GLU A 199 -16.47 -0.79 -24.38
C GLU A 199 -17.54 -0.34 -23.38
N LYS A 200 -17.54 -0.94 -22.20
CA LYS A 200 -18.53 -0.63 -21.17
C LYS A 200 -18.38 0.80 -20.63
N LEU A 201 -17.16 1.23 -20.38
CA LEU A 201 -16.91 2.50 -19.69
C LEU A 201 -16.65 3.67 -20.64
N SER A 202 -16.34 3.40 -21.90
CA SER A 202 -15.91 4.42 -22.88
C SER A 202 -14.75 5.30 -22.38
N MET A 203 -13.83 4.68 -21.62
CA MET A 203 -12.68 5.33 -20.99
C MET A 203 -11.36 4.76 -21.50
N LYS A 204 -10.30 5.55 -21.40
CA LYS A 204 -8.93 5.07 -21.60
C LYS A 204 -8.54 4.11 -20.50
N ILE A 205 -7.71 3.13 -20.79
CA ILE A 205 -7.19 2.18 -19.80
C ILE A 205 -5.69 2.37 -19.66
N ILE A 206 -5.25 2.63 -18.44
CA ILE A 206 -3.84 2.71 -18.09
C ILE A 206 -3.48 1.49 -17.26
N ILE A 207 -2.66 0.62 -17.83
CA ILE A 207 -2.09 -0.54 -17.14
C ILE A 207 -0.83 -0.06 -16.44
N THR A 208 -0.74 -0.28 -15.14
CA THR A 208 0.49 -0.03 -14.37
C THR A 208 1.04 -1.33 -13.82
N THR A 209 2.35 -1.42 -13.61
CA THR A 209 3.01 -2.66 -13.20
C THR A 209 3.66 -2.54 -11.83
N GLY A 210 3.88 -3.70 -11.18
CA GLY A 210 4.76 -3.79 -10.02
C GLY A 210 6.25 -3.71 -10.39
N TYR A 211 7.12 -3.94 -9.40
CA TYR A 211 8.58 -4.00 -9.62
C TYR A 211 9.06 -5.29 -10.27
N ILE A 212 8.23 -6.33 -10.28
CA ILE A 212 8.56 -7.62 -10.85
C ILE A 212 7.88 -7.72 -12.21
N ASP A 213 8.67 -7.91 -13.27
CA ASP A 213 8.11 -8.17 -14.59
C ASP A 213 7.38 -9.52 -14.58
N THR A 214 6.12 -9.49 -14.96
CA THR A 214 5.28 -10.67 -15.11
C THR A 214 5.30 -11.17 -16.56
N LYS A 215 4.90 -12.42 -16.76
CA LYS A 215 4.88 -13.02 -18.12
C LYS A 215 3.97 -12.22 -19.05
N ILE A 216 2.76 -11.91 -18.63
CA ILE A 216 1.78 -11.18 -19.44
C ILE A 216 2.30 -9.78 -19.82
N ILE A 217 2.88 -9.05 -18.86
CA ILE A 217 3.48 -7.74 -19.14
C ILE A 217 4.63 -7.85 -20.16
N GLY A 218 5.47 -8.89 -20.03
CA GLY A 218 6.51 -9.17 -21.02
C GLY A 218 5.96 -9.42 -22.42
N GLU A 219 4.91 -10.22 -22.54
CA GLU A 219 4.22 -10.51 -23.80
C GLU A 219 3.53 -9.27 -24.39
N LEU A 220 2.96 -8.41 -23.56
CA LEU A 220 2.35 -7.15 -24.00
C LEU A 220 3.41 -6.16 -24.50
N LYS A 221 4.57 -6.08 -23.86
CA LYS A 221 5.69 -5.24 -24.32
C LYS A 221 6.15 -5.58 -25.74
N LEU A 222 6.07 -6.86 -26.14
CA LEU A 222 6.50 -7.30 -27.48
C LEU A 222 5.60 -6.77 -28.61
N ILE A 223 4.35 -6.46 -28.31
CA ILE A 223 3.34 -6.00 -29.30
C ILE A 223 2.96 -4.54 -29.13
N ALA A 224 3.55 -3.86 -28.16
CA ALA A 224 3.32 -2.46 -27.86
C ALA A 224 4.29 -1.54 -28.60
N THR A 225 3.82 -0.36 -28.98
CA THR A 225 4.71 0.72 -29.44
C THR A 225 5.27 1.45 -28.23
N LYS A 226 6.58 1.45 -28.08
CA LYS A 226 7.25 2.21 -27.02
C LYS A 226 7.23 3.70 -27.37
N ILE A 227 6.58 4.50 -26.53
CA ILE A 227 6.53 5.96 -26.70
C ILE A 227 7.73 6.60 -25.99
N GLU A 228 7.98 6.21 -24.74
CA GLU A 228 9.07 6.70 -23.89
C GLU A 228 9.67 5.56 -23.03
N ASN A 229 10.65 5.87 -22.19
CA ASN A 229 11.39 4.86 -21.41
C ASN A 229 10.50 3.87 -20.64
N SER A 230 9.37 4.29 -20.14
CA SER A 230 8.45 3.45 -19.34
C SER A 230 7.02 3.46 -19.84
N LEU A 231 6.73 4.19 -20.93
CA LEU A 231 5.40 4.35 -21.50
C LEU A 231 5.30 3.58 -22.82
N TYR A 232 4.26 2.76 -22.92
CA TYR A 232 3.94 1.96 -24.10
C TYR A 232 2.48 2.19 -24.49
N GLU A 233 2.21 2.24 -25.78
CA GLU A 233 0.88 2.22 -26.36
C GLU A 233 0.58 0.83 -26.92
N LEU A 234 -0.57 0.28 -26.53
CA LEU A 234 -1.03 -1.03 -26.98
C LEU A 234 -2.00 -0.82 -28.15
N ASN A 235 -1.51 -1.01 -29.37
CA ASN A 235 -2.24 -0.74 -30.63
C ASN A 235 -3.16 -1.90 -31.00
N PHE A 236 -4.06 -2.32 -30.12
CA PHE A 236 -5.04 -3.36 -30.47
C PHE A 236 -6.21 -2.81 -31.30
N THR A 237 -6.51 -1.53 -31.16
CA THR A 237 -7.56 -0.79 -31.86
C THR A 237 -7.31 0.72 -31.71
N ASN A 238 -8.15 1.55 -32.30
CA ASN A 238 -8.14 3.01 -32.10
C ASN A 238 -8.56 3.44 -30.67
N LYS A 239 -8.67 2.52 -29.73
CA LYS A 239 -8.99 2.76 -28.32
C LYS A 239 -7.68 2.93 -27.54
N GLY A 240 -7.52 4.02 -26.79
CA GLY A 240 -6.31 4.35 -26.07
C GLY A 240 -6.03 3.41 -24.89
N PHE A 241 -5.25 2.36 -25.13
CA PHE A 241 -4.67 1.51 -24.10
C PHE A 241 -3.22 1.88 -23.90
N TYR A 242 -2.87 2.21 -22.67
CA TYR A 242 -1.50 2.58 -22.32
C TYR A 242 -0.97 1.65 -21.24
N MET A 243 0.32 1.35 -21.30
CA MET A 243 1.00 0.58 -20.27
C MET A 243 2.19 1.39 -19.76
N ILE A 244 2.26 1.56 -18.43
CA ILE A 244 3.29 2.31 -17.74
C ILE A 244 4.02 1.36 -16.78
N THR A 245 5.33 1.19 -17.01
CA THR A 245 6.14 0.26 -16.23
C THR A 245 7.15 1.01 -15.35
N ASN A 246 7.67 0.34 -14.30
CA ASN A 246 8.76 0.85 -13.46
C ASN A 246 8.50 2.25 -12.86
N GLN A 247 7.26 2.53 -12.49
CA GLN A 247 6.92 3.79 -11.87
C GLN A 247 7.33 3.82 -10.40
N ASN A 248 7.79 4.97 -9.94
CA ASN A 248 7.96 5.21 -8.53
C ASN A 248 6.59 5.32 -7.84
N PHE A 249 6.61 5.23 -6.52
CA PHE A 249 5.39 5.24 -5.70
C PHE A 249 4.54 6.50 -5.93
N PHE A 250 5.16 7.67 -6.11
CA PHE A 250 4.44 8.95 -6.22
C PHE A 250 3.79 9.12 -7.57
N SER A 251 4.50 8.78 -8.65
CA SER A 251 3.95 8.81 -10.01
C SER A 251 2.70 7.94 -10.10
N LEU A 252 2.78 6.73 -9.56
CA LEU A 252 1.65 5.82 -9.55
C LEU A 252 0.50 6.32 -8.64
N SER A 253 0.82 6.89 -7.48
CA SER A 253 -0.19 7.50 -6.59
C SER A 253 -0.90 8.66 -7.27
N HIS A 254 -0.18 9.49 -8.03
CA HIS A 254 -0.78 10.58 -8.79
C HIS A 254 -1.72 10.08 -9.89
N LEU A 255 -1.29 9.10 -10.69
CA LEU A 255 -2.16 8.46 -11.69
C LEU A 255 -3.43 7.92 -11.05
N ILE A 256 -3.31 7.20 -9.94
CA ILE A 256 -4.47 6.65 -9.23
C ILE A 256 -5.38 7.77 -8.72
N SER A 257 -4.83 8.85 -8.18
CA SER A 257 -5.63 9.93 -7.58
C SER A 257 -6.55 10.65 -8.56
N LYS A 258 -6.25 10.57 -9.85
CA LYS A 258 -7.05 11.18 -10.94
C LYS A 258 -7.91 10.18 -11.70
N SER A 259 -7.79 8.89 -11.41
CA SER A 259 -8.56 7.85 -12.10
C SER A 259 -10.00 7.78 -11.63
N ASN A 260 -10.90 7.37 -12.51
CA ASN A 260 -12.31 7.12 -12.18
C ASN A 260 -12.49 5.78 -11.46
N LEU A 261 -11.61 4.82 -11.78
CA LEU A 261 -11.66 3.47 -11.23
C LEU A 261 -10.23 2.94 -11.08
N PHE A 262 -9.95 2.31 -9.95
CA PHE A 262 -8.72 1.58 -9.68
C PHE A 262 -9.01 0.09 -9.51
N ILE A 263 -8.34 -0.75 -10.29
CA ILE A 263 -8.46 -2.21 -10.26
C ILE A 263 -7.11 -2.81 -9.91
N SER A 264 -7.03 -3.61 -8.83
CA SER A 264 -5.77 -4.25 -8.42
C SER A 264 -5.99 -5.50 -7.58
N CYS A 265 -4.97 -6.33 -7.47
CA CYS A 265 -4.85 -7.22 -6.31
C CYS A 265 -4.45 -6.40 -5.08
N HIS A 266 -5.05 -6.70 -3.94
CA HIS A 266 -4.88 -5.93 -2.70
C HIS A 266 -3.42 -5.56 -2.39
N GLY A 267 -3.17 -4.30 -2.12
CA GLY A 267 -1.83 -3.79 -1.83
C GLY A 267 -1.82 -2.34 -1.33
N ALA A 268 -0.63 -1.75 -1.25
CA ALA A 268 -0.47 -0.37 -0.79
C ALA A 268 -1.27 0.64 -1.63
N PHE A 269 -1.38 0.41 -2.93
CA PHE A 269 -2.09 1.30 -3.83
C PHE A 269 -3.61 1.25 -3.68
N THR A 270 -4.18 0.16 -3.15
CA THR A 270 -5.60 0.10 -2.74
C THR A 270 -5.89 1.14 -1.66
N HIS A 271 -5.00 1.28 -0.67
CA HIS A 271 -5.11 2.29 0.38
C HIS A 271 -4.91 3.72 -0.16
N ILE A 272 -4.05 3.89 -1.16
CA ILE A 272 -3.87 5.18 -1.83
C ILE A 272 -5.13 5.58 -2.59
N ALA A 273 -5.71 4.69 -3.38
CA ALA A 273 -6.95 4.93 -4.10
C ALA A 273 -8.10 5.34 -3.15
N SER A 274 -8.23 4.64 -2.04
CA SER A 274 -9.19 4.98 -0.99
C SER A 274 -8.99 6.38 -0.42
N ASN A 275 -7.74 6.78 -0.18
CA ASN A 275 -7.43 8.11 0.36
C ASN A 275 -7.86 9.25 -0.58
N TYR A 276 -7.92 9.00 -1.89
CA TYR A 276 -8.40 9.94 -2.89
C TYR A 276 -9.87 9.76 -3.26
N ASN A 277 -10.58 8.86 -2.56
CA ASN A 277 -11.99 8.54 -2.79
C ASN A 277 -12.26 7.99 -4.21
N VAL A 278 -11.28 7.33 -4.81
CA VAL A 278 -11.42 6.66 -6.09
C VAL A 278 -12.26 5.38 -5.92
N LYS A 279 -13.12 5.06 -6.89
CA LYS A 279 -13.81 3.77 -6.91
C LYS A 279 -12.79 2.64 -7.02
N ILE A 280 -12.88 1.62 -6.17
CA ILE A 280 -11.90 0.52 -6.08
C ILE A 280 -12.58 -0.80 -6.36
N LEU A 281 -12.01 -1.58 -7.27
CA LEU A 281 -12.23 -3.02 -7.38
C LEU A 281 -10.97 -3.73 -6.89
N ASP A 282 -11.05 -4.32 -5.71
CA ASP A 282 -9.90 -4.91 -5.01
C ASP A 282 -9.99 -6.42 -4.99
N ILE A 283 -9.06 -7.09 -5.65
CA ILE A 283 -9.04 -8.54 -5.81
C ILE A 283 -8.33 -9.15 -4.61
N ILE A 284 -9.09 -9.86 -3.78
CA ILE A 284 -8.64 -10.42 -2.51
C ILE A 284 -8.81 -11.95 -2.46
N GLU A 285 -8.08 -12.59 -1.56
CA GLU A 285 -8.26 -14.00 -1.27
C GLU A 285 -9.51 -14.20 -0.39
N GLU A 286 -10.43 -15.07 -0.81
CA GLU A 286 -11.65 -15.35 -0.06
C GLU A 286 -11.37 -15.89 1.34
N SER A 287 -10.35 -16.75 1.47
CA SER A 287 -9.91 -17.30 2.77
C SER A 287 -9.44 -16.24 3.77
N LYS A 288 -9.12 -15.04 3.29
CA LYS A 288 -8.68 -13.89 4.11
C LYS A 288 -9.72 -12.76 4.16
N LYS A 289 -10.96 -13.00 3.77
CA LYS A 289 -12.04 -12.00 3.76
C LYS A 289 -12.13 -11.23 5.07
N THR A 290 -12.14 -11.93 6.20
CA THR A 290 -12.20 -11.29 7.53
C THR A 290 -10.99 -10.42 7.83
N HIS A 291 -9.80 -10.81 7.38
CA HIS A 291 -8.61 -9.97 7.53
C HIS A 291 -8.71 -8.71 6.67
N TYR A 292 -9.11 -8.84 5.41
CA TYR A 292 -9.25 -7.69 4.51
C TYR A 292 -10.36 -6.75 4.98
N SER A 293 -11.51 -7.26 5.42
CA SER A 293 -12.59 -6.40 5.94
C SER A 293 -12.13 -5.51 7.10
N LYS A 294 -11.24 -6.02 7.96
CA LYS A 294 -10.66 -5.25 9.07
C LYS A 294 -9.78 -4.09 8.61
N ILE A 295 -8.94 -4.31 7.61
CA ILE A 295 -7.98 -3.31 7.16
C ILE A 295 -8.55 -2.33 6.14
N THR A 296 -9.70 -2.66 5.53
CA THR A 296 -10.39 -1.83 4.52
C THR A 296 -11.69 -1.20 5.03
N SER A 297 -12.08 -1.43 6.28
CA SER A 297 -13.34 -0.95 6.88
C SER A 297 -13.53 0.58 6.85
N HIS A 298 -12.47 1.34 6.62
CA HIS A 298 -12.49 2.79 6.50
C HIS A 298 -12.65 3.30 5.06
N MET A 299 -12.68 2.39 4.08
CA MET A 299 -12.71 2.74 2.66
C MET A 299 -14.17 2.87 2.19
N GLU A 300 -14.56 4.04 1.70
CA GLU A 300 -15.95 4.33 1.30
C GLU A 300 -16.34 3.71 -0.03
N ASN A 301 -15.49 3.87 -1.07
CA ASN A 301 -15.76 3.40 -2.44
C ASN A 301 -15.07 2.05 -2.75
N TYR A 302 -15.05 1.16 -1.77
CA TYR A 302 -14.34 -0.11 -1.82
C TYR A 302 -15.27 -1.28 -2.16
N ASN A 303 -14.92 -2.00 -3.23
CA ASN A 303 -15.66 -3.17 -3.71
C ASN A 303 -14.71 -4.37 -3.82
N PRO A 304 -14.73 -5.29 -2.85
CA PRO A 304 -13.90 -6.49 -2.91
C PRO A 304 -14.42 -7.49 -3.93
N LEU A 305 -13.51 -8.09 -4.68
CA LEU A 305 -13.73 -9.23 -5.56
C LEU A 305 -12.91 -10.42 -5.04
N PHE A 306 -13.47 -11.61 -5.13
CA PHE A 306 -12.72 -12.79 -4.73
C PHE A 306 -11.94 -13.37 -5.89
N ARG A 307 -10.69 -13.78 -5.59
CA ARG A 307 -9.85 -14.49 -6.54
C ARG A 307 -10.53 -15.78 -7.00
N LYS A 308 -10.52 -16.00 -8.28
CA LYS A 308 -11.04 -17.19 -8.98
C LYS A 308 -10.45 -17.25 -10.38
N ASP A 309 -10.80 -18.27 -11.15
CA ASP A 309 -10.40 -18.38 -12.56
C ASP A 309 -10.60 -17.05 -13.31
N SER A 310 -9.65 -16.72 -14.18
CA SER A 310 -9.62 -15.43 -14.89
C SER A 310 -10.89 -15.14 -15.68
N THR A 311 -11.52 -16.15 -16.27
CA THR A 311 -12.74 -15.95 -17.05
C THR A 311 -13.87 -15.41 -16.17
N LEU A 312 -14.12 -16.05 -15.04
CA LEU A 312 -15.16 -15.64 -14.09
C LEU A 312 -14.82 -14.32 -13.38
N LEU A 313 -13.55 -14.14 -13.02
CA LEU A 313 -13.10 -12.89 -12.37
C LEU A 313 -13.26 -11.71 -13.31
N PHE A 314 -12.88 -11.85 -14.59
CA PHE A 314 -12.93 -10.76 -15.54
C PHE A 314 -14.37 -10.36 -15.90
N GLU A 315 -15.29 -11.31 -15.96
CA GLU A 315 -16.72 -11.01 -16.08
C GLU A 315 -17.23 -10.22 -14.88
N GLU A 316 -16.84 -10.62 -13.66
CA GLU A 316 -17.22 -9.90 -12.46
C GLU A 316 -16.61 -8.49 -12.40
N ILE A 317 -15.34 -8.32 -12.78
CA ILE A 317 -14.69 -7.01 -12.91
C ILE A 317 -15.49 -6.12 -13.87
N VAL A 318 -15.81 -6.63 -15.06
CA VAL A 318 -16.62 -5.88 -16.04
C VAL A 318 -17.99 -5.53 -15.48
N ASN A 319 -18.68 -6.46 -14.82
CA ASN A 319 -20.03 -6.22 -14.29
C ASN A 319 -20.06 -5.14 -13.20
N ARG A 320 -19.02 -5.05 -12.36
CA ARG A 320 -18.94 -4.11 -11.23
C ARG A 320 -18.20 -2.81 -11.53
N SER A 321 -17.58 -2.72 -12.72
CA SER A 321 -16.85 -1.51 -13.18
C SER A 321 -17.75 -0.30 -13.53
#